data_087c2f437dbe3956b0f1240844008c1b
#
_entry.id   087c2f437dbe3956b0f1240844008c1b
#
_cell.length_a   1.000
_cell.length_b   1.000
_cell.length_c   1.000
_cell.angle_alpha   90.00
_cell.angle_beta   90.00
_cell.angle_gamma   90.00
#
_symmetry.space_group_name_H-M   'P 1'
#
loop_
_entity.id
_entity.type
_entity.pdbx_description
1 polymer ?
#
loop_
_entity_poly.entity_id
_entity_poly.type
_entity_poly.pdbx_seq_one_letter_code
_entity_poly.pdbx_strand_id
1 'polypeptide(L)'
;MGGLLYKDFVFIKGKKIIWILTALTVLMVVLRLVFKGTEVLPGFMATDDEGTQINLVDAYFFILDATLIYLGFMFINMWTDKIALIDEKNKIRSYIAAMPVGKNAFVASKYIFIAIATFIFFSLSQIWLIIGFSYMGDGPFKEMMSYLSELTLLTYLFALLMVSVELPLFILLGKGNSLFVRVTIPLIIAVAAIAFLLFGDYELINNFNIGLIFDWMKNHQTELTFVSILSPIVIGVEYYLSYLLTSWIYAKKEVSINE
;
A
#
# COMPACT_ATOMS: atom_id res chain seq x y z
N MET A 1 -13.55 12.16 -19.53
CA MET A 1 -12.73 11.42 -18.55
C MET A 1 -12.38 12.25 -17.32
N GLY A 2 -11.92 13.51 -17.44
CA GLY A 2 -11.60 14.37 -16.30
C GLY A 2 -12.73 14.55 -15.28
N GLY A 3 -13.98 14.68 -15.71
CA GLY A 3 -15.14 14.78 -14.82
C GLY A 3 -15.37 13.53 -13.96
N LEU A 4 -15.07 12.33 -14.48
CA LEU A 4 -15.18 11.08 -13.72
C LEU A 4 -14.08 11.00 -12.64
N LEU A 5 -12.85 11.36 -12.97
CA LEU A 5 -11.75 11.44 -12.00
C LEU A 5 -12.04 12.46 -10.90
N TYR A 6 -12.54 13.64 -11.28
CA TYR A 6 -12.94 14.68 -10.31
C TYR A 6 -14.06 14.21 -9.39
N LYS A 7 -15.05 13.50 -9.92
CA LYS A 7 -16.14 12.87 -9.14
C LYS A 7 -15.55 11.94 -8.07
N ASP A 8 -14.67 11.01 -8.47
CA ASP A 8 -14.05 10.05 -7.56
C ASP A 8 -13.23 10.76 -6.47
N PHE A 9 -12.47 11.79 -6.85
CA PHE A 9 -11.73 12.63 -5.92
C PHE A 9 -12.63 13.34 -4.88
N VAL A 10 -13.76 13.87 -5.32
CA VAL A 10 -14.74 14.52 -4.42
C VAL A 10 -15.37 13.50 -3.48
N PHE A 11 -15.70 12.31 -3.97
CA PHE A 11 -16.34 11.26 -3.18
C PHE A 11 -15.47 10.72 -2.05
N ILE A 12 -14.17 10.62 -2.27
CA ILE A 12 -13.23 10.23 -1.21
C ILE A 12 -12.91 11.39 -0.25
N LYS A 13 -13.47 12.59 -0.45
CA LYS A 13 -13.12 13.82 0.27
C LYS A 13 -11.64 14.19 0.09
N GLY A 14 -11.12 14.09 -1.14
CA GLY A 14 -9.72 14.24 -1.49
C GLY A 14 -9.09 15.52 -0.95
N LYS A 15 -9.80 16.67 -0.95
CA LYS A 15 -9.30 17.91 -0.36
C LYS A 15 -8.95 17.77 1.12
N LYS A 16 -9.78 17.10 1.93
CA LYS A 16 -9.49 16.88 3.37
C LYS A 16 -8.28 16.00 3.56
N ILE A 17 -8.14 14.98 2.73
CA ILE A 17 -7.03 14.03 2.80
C ILE A 17 -5.72 14.72 2.43
N ILE A 18 -5.70 15.57 1.40
CA ILE A 18 -4.52 16.37 1.05
C ILE A 18 -4.10 17.25 2.24
N TRP A 19 -5.03 17.93 2.90
CA TRP A 19 -4.73 18.73 4.08
C TRP A 19 -4.16 17.89 5.22
N ILE A 20 -4.73 16.71 5.47
CA ILE A 20 -4.23 15.79 6.51
C ILE A 20 -2.82 15.33 6.18
N LEU A 21 -2.55 14.90 4.93
CA LEU A 21 -1.23 14.47 4.50
C LEU A 21 -0.19 15.59 4.59
N THR A 22 -0.57 16.81 4.17
CA THR A 22 0.32 17.98 4.27
C THR A 22 0.63 18.30 5.73
N ALA A 23 -0.39 18.34 6.61
CA ALA A 23 -0.20 18.60 8.03
C ALA A 23 0.69 17.53 8.69
N LEU A 24 0.50 16.26 8.31
CA LEU A 24 1.29 15.14 8.82
C LEU A 24 2.74 15.22 8.35
N THR A 25 2.97 15.56 7.08
CA THR A 25 4.33 15.77 6.54
C THR A 25 5.05 16.93 7.27
N VAL A 26 4.36 18.06 7.47
CA VAL A 26 4.91 19.20 8.21
C VAL A 26 5.23 18.79 9.65
N LEU A 27 4.31 18.07 10.32
CA LEU A 27 4.52 17.58 11.68
C LEU A 27 5.75 16.69 11.77
N MET A 28 5.93 15.77 10.81
CA MET A 28 7.10 14.88 10.75
C MET A 28 8.42 15.64 10.62
N VAL A 29 8.45 16.64 9.74
CA VAL A 29 9.65 17.49 9.58
C VAL A 29 9.95 18.25 10.86
N VAL A 30 8.93 18.87 11.48
CA VAL A 30 9.09 19.62 12.73
C VAL A 30 9.58 18.72 13.87
N LEU A 31 8.97 17.55 14.05
CA LEU A 31 9.41 16.60 15.08
C LEU A 31 10.89 16.21 14.89
N ARG A 32 11.31 15.91 13.67
CA ARG A 32 12.71 15.55 13.39
C ARG A 32 13.67 16.70 13.65
N LEU A 33 13.30 17.93 13.29
CA LEU A 33 14.10 19.13 13.60
C LEU A 33 14.26 19.36 15.09
N VAL A 34 13.18 19.18 15.86
CA VAL A 34 13.19 19.31 17.32
C VAL A 34 14.07 18.23 17.96
N PHE A 35 13.94 16.98 17.52
CA PHE A 35 14.68 15.86 18.10
C PHE A 35 16.14 15.78 17.65
N LYS A 36 16.49 16.33 16.48
CA LYS A 36 17.90 16.45 16.07
C LYS A 36 18.75 17.23 17.10
N GLY A 37 18.15 18.21 17.77
CA GLY A 37 18.82 18.94 18.86
C GLY A 37 18.97 18.14 20.15
N THR A 38 18.30 16.97 20.27
CA THR A 38 18.31 16.14 21.48
C THR A 38 19.21 14.89 21.38
N GLU A 39 19.94 14.72 20.28
CA GLU A 39 20.88 13.61 20.07
C GLU A 39 21.96 13.49 21.16
N VAL A 40 22.09 14.50 21.99
CA VAL A 40 23.09 14.60 23.07
C VAL A 40 22.55 14.20 24.46
N LEU A 41 21.25 13.81 24.56
CA LEU A 41 20.68 13.46 25.88
C LEU A 41 20.98 12.00 26.22
N PRO A 42 21.84 11.74 27.22
CA PRO A 42 22.27 10.36 27.58
C PRO A 42 21.12 9.44 28.00
N GLY A 43 19.94 9.97 28.29
CA GLY A 43 18.75 9.18 28.66
C GLY A 43 18.03 8.48 27.50
N PHE A 44 18.39 8.74 26.24
CA PHE A 44 17.79 8.12 25.05
C PHE A 44 18.68 7.07 24.38
N MET A 45 19.82 6.73 25.00
CA MET A 45 20.71 5.67 24.53
C MET A 45 20.40 4.39 25.30
N ALA A 46 20.06 3.32 24.58
CA ALA A 46 20.02 1.97 25.14
C ALA A 46 21.23 1.18 24.64
N THR A 47 21.70 0.26 25.45
CA THR A 47 22.76 -0.66 25.05
C THR A 47 22.12 -2.02 24.80
N ASP A 48 22.35 -2.59 23.61
CA ASP A 48 21.90 -3.94 23.27
C ASP A 48 22.73 -4.99 24.01
N ASP A 49 22.26 -6.24 24.02
CA ASP A 49 22.95 -7.39 24.63
C ASP A 49 24.36 -7.61 24.04
N GLU A 50 24.59 -7.15 22.81
CA GLU A 50 25.90 -7.16 22.12
C GLU A 50 26.78 -5.94 22.42
N GLY A 51 26.34 -5.03 23.31
CA GLY A 51 27.08 -3.82 23.67
C GLY A 51 26.96 -2.67 22.65
N THR A 52 26.11 -2.80 21.63
CA THR A 52 25.87 -1.74 20.62
C THR A 52 24.98 -0.65 21.22
N GLN A 53 25.40 0.59 21.11
CA GLN A 53 24.59 1.73 21.53
C GLN A 53 23.48 1.98 20.50
N ILE A 54 22.24 1.90 20.94
CA ILE A 54 21.04 2.14 20.14
C ILE A 54 20.43 3.46 20.53
N ASN A 55 20.21 4.33 19.56
CA ASN A 55 19.46 5.57 19.78
C ASN A 55 17.96 5.28 19.71
N LEU A 56 17.25 5.40 20.84
CA LEU A 56 15.82 5.16 20.94
C LEU A 56 14.99 6.16 20.09
N VAL A 57 15.53 7.35 19.83
CA VAL A 57 14.88 8.35 18.98
C VAL A 57 14.86 7.88 17.53
N ASP A 58 15.97 7.30 17.04
CA ASP A 58 16.05 6.72 15.68
C ASP A 58 15.12 5.51 15.54
N ALA A 59 15.04 4.65 16.57
CA ALA A 59 14.08 3.55 16.62
C ALA A 59 12.63 4.05 16.50
N TYR A 60 12.29 5.10 17.25
CA TYR A 60 10.95 5.68 17.22
C TYR A 60 10.61 6.23 15.82
N PHE A 61 11.52 6.96 15.19
CA PHE A 61 11.30 7.50 13.84
C PHE A 61 11.22 6.40 12.78
N PHE A 62 12.00 5.33 12.90
CA PHE A 62 11.91 4.17 12.03
C PHE A 62 10.51 3.52 12.09
N ILE A 63 10.01 3.27 13.31
CA ILE A 63 8.66 2.70 13.51
C ILE A 63 7.58 3.64 12.96
N LEU A 64 7.76 4.94 13.14
CA LEU A 64 6.82 5.94 12.65
C LEU A 64 6.76 5.94 11.11
N ASP A 65 7.90 5.92 10.42
CA ASP A 65 7.97 5.85 8.96
C ASP A 65 7.35 4.55 8.43
N ALA A 66 7.66 3.41 9.03
CA ALA A 66 7.05 2.13 8.69
C ALA A 66 5.52 2.16 8.84
N THR A 67 5.04 2.78 9.93
CA THR A 67 3.60 2.95 10.18
C THR A 67 2.95 3.83 9.12
N LEU A 68 3.59 4.92 8.70
CA LEU A 68 3.07 5.81 7.65
C LEU A 68 2.99 5.14 6.29
N ILE A 69 3.99 4.32 5.93
CA ILE A 69 3.97 3.52 4.70
C ILE A 69 2.79 2.55 4.73
N TYR A 70 2.61 1.85 5.84
CA TYR A 70 1.48 0.93 6.04
C TYR A 70 0.13 1.65 5.97
N LEU A 71 -0.01 2.83 6.57
CA LEU A 71 -1.23 3.64 6.47
C LEU A 71 -1.51 4.05 5.02
N GLY A 72 -0.50 4.43 4.25
CA GLY A 72 -0.66 4.72 2.81
C GLY A 72 -1.22 3.52 2.04
N PHE A 73 -0.68 2.33 2.27
CA PHE A 73 -1.19 1.09 1.72
C PHE A 73 -2.66 0.84 2.10
N MET A 74 -3.02 1.01 3.36
CA MET A 74 -4.39 0.84 3.86
C MET A 74 -5.35 1.87 3.24
N PHE A 75 -4.92 3.13 3.03
CA PHE A 75 -5.74 4.16 2.39
C PHE A 75 -6.07 3.81 0.93
N ILE A 76 -5.14 3.25 0.16
CA ILE A 76 -5.38 2.84 -1.22
C ILE A 76 -6.49 1.78 -1.27
N ASN A 77 -6.40 0.75 -0.43
CA ASN A 77 -7.40 -0.30 -0.33
C ASN A 77 -8.77 0.26 0.10
N MET A 78 -8.79 1.12 1.13
CA MET A 78 -10.02 1.77 1.60
C MET A 78 -10.67 2.66 0.53
N TRP A 79 -9.88 3.33 -0.32
CA TRP A 79 -10.41 4.16 -1.39
C TRP A 79 -11.00 3.33 -2.51
N THR A 80 -10.38 2.22 -2.85
CA THR A 80 -10.92 1.24 -3.81
C THR A 80 -12.30 0.77 -3.37
N ASP A 81 -12.44 0.36 -2.12
CA ASP A 81 -13.70 -0.03 -1.51
C ASP A 81 -14.74 1.09 -1.56
N LYS A 82 -14.34 2.28 -1.18
CA LYS A 82 -15.25 3.43 -1.08
C LYS A 82 -15.77 3.87 -2.43
N ILE A 83 -14.92 3.89 -3.46
CA ILE A 83 -15.32 4.24 -4.82
C ILE A 83 -16.31 3.21 -5.35
N ALA A 84 -16.05 1.92 -5.17
CA ALA A 84 -16.94 0.84 -5.59
C ALA A 84 -18.31 0.92 -4.88
N LEU A 85 -18.30 1.14 -3.55
CA LEU A 85 -19.52 1.30 -2.75
C LEU A 85 -20.40 2.47 -3.20
N ILE A 86 -19.79 3.64 -3.41
CA ILE A 86 -20.52 4.85 -3.74
C ILE A 86 -21.15 4.72 -5.11
N ASP A 87 -20.44 4.10 -6.06
CA ASP A 87 -20.97 3.86 -7.40
C ASP A 87 -22.17 2.90 -7.37
N GLU A 88 -22.14 1.88 -6.52
CA GLU A 88 -23.26 0.96 -6.33
C GLU A 88 -24.44 1.64 -5.64
N LYS A 89 -24.19 2.32 -4.51
CA LYS A 89 -25.23 2.99 -3.72
C LYS A 89 -25.97 4.07 -4.49
N ASN A 90 -25.27 4.84 -5.29
CA ASN A 90 -25.84 5.95 -6.06
C ASN A 90 -26.35 5.52 -7.45
N LYS A 91 -26.35 4.22 -7.77
CA LYS A 91 -26.74 3.67 -9.07
C LYS A 91 -26.04 4.39 -10.25
N ILE A 92 -24.78 4.80 -10.04
CA ILE A 92 -24.04 5.62 -11.02
C ILE A 92 -23.91 4.91 -12.36
N ARG A 93 -23.90 3.57 -12.35
CA ARG A 93 -23.87 2.75 -13.57
C ARG A 93 -25.06 3.07 -14.49
N SER A 94 -26.26 3.21 -13.95
CA SER A 94 -27.47 3.55 -14.74
C SER A 94 -27.39 4.96 -15.33
N TYR A 95 -26.81 5.91 -14.60
CA TYR A 95 -26.61 7.27 -15.12
C TYR A 95 -25.54 7.31 -16.22
N ILE A 96 -24.47 6.52 -16.10
CA ILE A 96 -23.41 6.49 -17.11
C ILE A 96 -23.89 5.83 -18.39
N ALA A 97 -24.77 4.83 -18.30
CA ALA A 97 -25.40 4.22 -19.48
C ALA A 97 -26.23 5.24 -20.29
N ALA A 98 -26.80 6.27 -19.63
CA ALA A 98 -27.55 7.36 -20.26
C ALA A 98 -26.65 8.52 -20.74
N MET A 99 -25.36 8.56 -20.36
CA MET A 99 -24.45 9.63 -20.76
C MET A 99 -23.66 9.24 -22.03
N PRO A 100 -23.21 10.19 -22.85
CA PRO A 100 -22.34 9.93 -23.99
C PRO A 100 -20.90 9.61 -23.57
N VAL A 101 -20.74 9.01 -22.40
CA VAL A 101 -19.43 8.57 -21.86
C VAL A 101 -19.25 7.10 -22.18
N GLY A 102 -18.23 6.77 -22.96
CA GLY A 102 -17.94 5.38 -23.31
C GLY A 102 -17.73 4.51 -22.06
N LYS A 103 -18.28 3.29 -22.10
CA LYS A 103 -18.21 2.31 -21.02
C LYS A 103 -16.78 2.09 -20.52
N ASN A 104 -15.84 2.00 -21.44
CA ASN A 104 -14.42 1.83 -21.13
C ASN A 104 -13.84 3.05 -20.38
N ALA A 105 -14.34 4.26 -20.62
CA ALA A 105 -13.88 5.46 -19.93
C ALA A 105 -14.26 5.46 -18.44
N PHE A 106 -15.41 4.86 -18.10
CA PHE A 106 -15.81 4.70 -16.69
C PHE A 106 -14.87 3.75 -15.92
N VAL A 107 -14.61 2.58 -16.48
CA VAL A 107 -13.68 1.62 -15.87
C VAL A 107 -12.27 2.21 -15.82
N ALA A 108 -11.80 2.79 -16.94
CA ALA A 108 -10.49 3.43 -17.00
C ALA A 108 -10.31 4.53 -15.95
N SER A 109 -11.35 5.31 -15.64
CA SER A 109 -11.25 6.36 -14.61
C SER A 109 -10.90 5.77 -13.23
N LYS A 110 -11.42 4.59 -12.88
CA LYS A 110 -11.14 3.93 -11.61
C LYS A 110 -9.68 3.50 -11.51
N TYR A 111 -9.21 2.81 -12.55
CA TYR A 111 -7.82 2.34 -12.61
C TYR A 111 -6.84 3.52 -12.59
N ILE A 112 -7.06 4.53 -13.40
CA ILE A 112 -6.21 5.72 -13.43
C ILE A 112 -6.23 6.45 -12.09
N PHE A 113 -7.41 6.60 -11.47
CA PHE A 113 -7.52 7.27 -10.17
C PHE A 113 -6.69 6.56 -9.09
N ILE A 114 -6.80 5.22 -9.00
CA ILE A 114 -6.08 4.43 -8.00
C ILE A 114 -4.58 4.42 -8.31
N ALA A 115 -4.18 4.31 -9.58
CA ALA A 115 -2.77 4.38 -9.96
C ALA A 115 -2.14 5.73 -9.58
N ILE A 116 -2.83 6.86 -9.82
CA ILE A 116 -2.39 8.19 -9.41
C ILE A 116 -2.31 8.28 -7.89
N ALA A 117 -3.31 7.79 -7.17
CA ALA A 117 -3.31 7.79 -5.70
C ALA A 117 -2.14 6.98 -5.14
N THR A 118 -1.89 5.79 -5.68
CA THR A 118 -0.76 4.93 -5.29
C THR A 118 0.57 5.63 -5.54
N PHE A 119 0.73 6.26 -6.71
CA PHE A 119 1.94 7.02 -7.02
C PHE A 119 2.16 8.21 -6.07
N ILE A 120 1.10 8.93 -5.69
CA ILE A 120 1.19 10.03 -4.72
C ILE A 120 1.63 9.51 -3.34
N PHE A 121 1.01 8.44 -2.83
CA PHE A 121 1.39 7.86 -1.54
C PHE A 121 2.81 7.30 -1.56
N PHE A 122 3.20 6.62 -2.62
CA PHE A 122 4.56 6.14 -2.81
C PHE A 122 5.57 7.31 -2.77
N SER A 123 5.32 8.37 -3.54
CA SER A 123 6.19 9.55 -3.58
C SER A 123 6.31 10.23 -2.22
N LEU A 124 5.21 10.37 -1.48
CA LEU A 124 5.22 10.92 -0.12
C LEU A 124 6.03 10.04 0.83
N SER A 125 5.86 8.72 0.76
CA SER A 125 6.62 7.78 1.57
C SER A 125 8.12 7.87 1.28
N GLN A 126 8.51 7.99 0.02
CA GLN A 126 9.92 8.18 -0.35
C GLN A 126 10.48 9.53 0.19
N ILE A 127 9.69 10.60 0.14
CA ILE A 127 10.10 11.89 0.71
C ILE A 127 10.32 11.76 2.23
N TRP A 128 9.42 11.08 2.95
CA TRP A 128 9.57 10.85 4.39
C TRP A 128 10.80 10.01 4.71
N LEU A 129 11.07 8.96 3.95
CA LEU A 129 12.27 8.13 4.12
C LEU A 129 13.56 8.92 3.85
N ILE A 130 13.61 9.73 2.79
CA ILE A 130 14.78 10.60 2.48
C ILE A 130 15.01 11.58 3.62
N ILE A 131 13.96 12.22 4.14
CA ILE A 131 14.06 13.11 5.29
C ILE A 131 14.54 12.30 6.51
N GLY A 132 13.99 11.11 6.76
CA GLY A 132 14.40 10.22 7.84
C GLY A 132 15.88 9.89 7.79
N PHE A 133 16.32 9.42 6.66
CA PHE A 133 17.70 9.04 6.41
C PHE A 133 18.68 10.21 6.63
N SER A 134 18.28 11.44 6.26
CA SER A 134 19.11 12.64 6.41
C SER A 134 19.26 13.11 7.85
N TYR A 135 18.35 12.71 8.75
CA TYR A 135 18.34 13.13 10.14
C TYR A 135 18.75 12.02 11.12
N MET A 136 18.88 10.78 10.69
CA MET A 136 19.37 9.67 11.50
C MET A 136 20.89 9.71 11.65
N GLY A 137 21.37 9.38 12.85
CA GLY A 137 22.79 9.12 13.11
C GLY A 137 23.28 7.84 12.43
N ASP A 138 24.60 7.64 12.38
CA ASP A 138 25.17 6.40 11.88
C ASP A 138 24.89 5.28 12.91
N GLY A 139 24.19 4.24 12.47
CA GLY A 139 23.78 3.14 13.33
C GLY A 139 22.88 2.14 12.61
N PRO A 140 22.45 1.08 13.32
CA PRO A 140 21.69 -0.03 12.74
C PRO A 140 20.36 0.42 12.11
N PHE A 141 19.71 1.44 12.67
CA PHE A 141 18.46 1.95 12.12
C PHE A 141 18.63 2.66 10.77
N LYS A 142 19.79 3.24 10.48
CA LYS A 142 20.08 3.85 9.19
C LYS A 142 20.20 2.79 8.09
N GLU A 143 20.82 1.65 8.38
CA GLU A 143 20.85 0.50 7.47
C GLU A 143 19.44 -0.06 7.24
N MET A 144 18.67 -0.26 8.32
CA MET A 144 17.29 -0.73 8.24
C MET A 144 16.40 0.24 7.41
N MET A 145 16.64 1.54 7.46
CA MET A 145 15.91 2.53 6.67
C MET A 145 16.14 2.37 5.17
N SER A 146 17.34 1.97 4.73
CA SER A 146 17.60 1.69 3.32
C SER A 146 16.77 0.50 2.81
N TYR A 147 16.68 -0.58 3.59
CA TYR A 147 15.82 -1.73 3.28
C TYR A 147 14.33 -1.36 3.31
N LEU A 148 13.92 -0.47 4.22
CA LEU A 148 12.54 0.01 4.27
C LEU A 148 12.16 0.77 2.99
N SER A 149 13.11 1.49 2.36
CA SER A 149 12.90 2.16 1.08
C SER A 149 12.60 1.17 -0.05
N GLU A 150 13.32 0.06 -0.13
CA GLU A 150 13.07 -1.00 -1.11
C GLU A 150 11.73 -1.71 -0.85
N LEU A 151 11.44 -2.05 0.41
CA LEU A 151 10.17 -2.65 0.82
C LEU A 151 8.97 -1.72 0.55
N THR A 152 9.18 -0.41 0.59
CA THR A 152 8.12 0.57 0.27
C THR A 152 7.64 0.41 -1.16
N LEU A 153 8.54 0.26 -2.14
CA LEU A 153 8.17 0.01 -3.52
C LEU A 153 7.33 -1.26 -3.64
N LEU A 154 7.79 -2.37 -3.06
CA LEU A 154 7.08 -3.65 -3.10
C LEU A 154 5.70 -3.55 -2.42
N THR A 155 5.59 -2.81 -1.31
CA THR A 155 4.33 -2.60 -0.60
C THR A 155 3.29 -1.90 -1.49
N TYR A 156 3.67 -0.83 -2.19
CA TYR A 156 2.75 -0.11 -3.08
C TYR A 156 2.45 -0.87 -4.38
N LEU A 157 3.40 -1.63 -4.90
CA LEU A 157 3.15 -2.55 -6.01
C LEU A 157 2.18 -3.67 -5.61
N PHE A 158 2.31 -4.20 -4.40
CA PHE A 158 1.36 -5.17 -3.85
C PHE A 158 -0.04 -4.56 -3.67
N ALA A 159 -0.14 -3.27 -3.30
CA ALA A 159 -1.43 -2.58 -3.30
C ALA A 159 -2.09 -2.56 -4.68
N LEU A 160 -1.33 -2.27 -5.75
CA LEU A 160 -1.85 -2.30 -7.12
C LEU A 160 -2.27 -3.70 -7.55
N LEU A 161 -1.50 -4.72 -7.17
CA LEU A 161 -1.86 -6.11 -7.42
C LEU A 161 -3.16 -6.50 -6.72
N MET A 162 -3.34 -6.12 -5.45
CA MET A 162 -4.61 -6.34 -4.74
C MET A 162 -5.79 -5.65 -5.43
N VAL A 163 -5.63 -4.40 -5.83
CA VAL A 163 -6.65 -3.63 -6.55
C VAL A 163 -7.01 -4.28 -7.89
N SER A 164 -6.04 -4.85 -8.60
CA SER A 164 -6.27 -5.52 -9.88
C SER A 164 -7.15 -6.77 -9.75
N VAL A 165 -7.12 -7.43 -8.60
CA VAL A 165 -8.04 -8.54 -8.29
C VAL A 165 -9.39 -8.01 -7.79
N GLU A 166 -9.39 -6.97 -6.97
CA GLU A 166 -10.60 -6.46 -6.31
C GLU A 166 -11.57 -5.79 -7.28
N LEU A 167 -11.10 -4.94 -8.19
CA LEU A 167 -11.96 -4.18 -9.09
C LEU A 167 -12.82 -5.07 -10.01
N PRO A 168 -12.27 -6.09 -10.69
CA PRO A 168 -13.11 -7.06 -11.43
C PRO A 168 -14.16 -7.72 -10.55
N LEU A 169 -13.78 -8.13 -9.32
CA LEU A 169 -14.69 -8.79 -8.39
C LEU A 169 -15.81 -7.87 -7.92
N PHE A 170 -15.54 -6.59 -7.65
CA PHE A 170 -16.58 -5.61 -7.31
C PHE A 170 -17.58 -5.41 -8.45
N ILE A 171 -17.11 -5.38 -9.69
CA ILE A 171 -17.99 -5.22 -10.84
C ILE A 171 -18.79 -6.49 -11.11
N LEU A 172 -18.18 -7.67 -10.95
CA LEU A 172 -18.81 -8.96 -11.20
C LEU A 172 -19.86 -9.31 -10.13
N LEU A 173 -19.45 -9.27 -8.86
CA LEU A 173 -20.21 -9.81 -7.74
C LEU A 173 -21.01 -8.75 -6.95
N GLY A 174 -20.70 -7.46 -7.15
CA GLY A 174 -21.15 -6.40 -6.26
C GLY A 174 -20.37 -6.38 -4.95
N LYS A 175 -20.59 -5.34 -4.14
CA LYS A 175 -19.77 -5.12 -2.93
C LYS A 175 -19.93 -6.22 -1.87
N GLY A 176 -21.13 -6.64 -1.59
CA GLY A 176 -21.37 -7.62 -0.50
C GLY A 176 -20.63 -8.92 -0.71
N ASN A 177 -20.78 -9.50 -1.90
CA ASN A 177 -20.15 -10.78 -2.24
C ASN A 177 -18.62 -10.64 -2.48
N SER A 178 -18.16 -9.52 -3.02
CA SER A 178 -16.72 -9.28 -3.20
C SER A 178 -16.01 -9.12 -1.86
N LEU A 179 -16.60 -8.46 -0.87
CA LEU A 179 -16.06 -8.39 0.48
C LEU A 179 -15.98 -9.78 1.13
N PHE A 180 -16.99 -10.63 0.91
CA PHE A 180 -16.94 -12.01 1.41
C PHE A 180 -15.73 -12.76 0.82
N VAL A 181 -15.52 -12.71 -0.49
CA VAL A 181 -14.36 -13.34 -1.14
C VAL A 181 -13.03 -12.78 -0.61
N ARG A 182 -12.96 -11.46 -0.44
CA ARG A 182 -11.78 -10.76 0.09
C ARG A 182 -11.41 -11.18 1.52
N VAL A 183 -12.40 -11.42 2.37
CA VAL A 183 -12.17 -11.88 3.75
C VAL A 183 -11.91 -13.39 3.79
N THR A 184 -12.57 -14.15 2.96
CA THR A 184 -12.46 -15.62 2.95
C THR A 184 -11.09 -16.10 2.48
N ILE A 185 -10.49 -15.45 1.46
CA ILE A 185 -9.17 -15.85 0.95
C ILE A 185 -8.08 -15.69 2.03
N PRO A 186 -7.89 -14.51 2.66
CA PRO A 186 -6.93 -14.36 3.77
C PRO A 186 -7.23 -15.28 4.95
N LEU A 187 -8.51 -15.51 5.25
CA LEU A 187 -8.90 -16.43 6.33
C LEU A 187 -8.47 -17.87 6.03
N ILE A 188 -8.66 -18.36 4.79
CA ILE A 188 -8.17 -19.68 4.37
C ILE A 188 -6.66 -19.76 4.49
N ILE A 189 -5.94 -18.72 4.04
CA ILE A 189 -4.48 -18.65 4.15
C ILE A 189 -4.05 -18.67 5.62
N ALA A 190 -4.72 -17.88 6.48
CA ALA A 190 -4.44 -17.86 7.92
C ALA A 190 -4.69 -19.21 8.58
N VAL A 191 -5.80 -19.88 8.25
CA VAL A 191 -6.11 -21.22 8.76
C VAL A 191 -5.08 -22.24 8.27
N ALA A 192 -4.66 -22.17 6.99
CA ALA A 192 -3.61 -23.04 6.45
C ALA A 192 -2.25 -22.77 7.15
N ALA A 193 -1.91 -21.49 7.41
CA ALA A 193 -0.73 -21.14 8.17
C ALA A 193 -0.78 -21.66 9.61
N ILE A 194 -1.91 -21.50 10.31
CA ILE A 194 -2.09 -22.04 11.66
C ILE A 194 -2.02 -23.57 11.64
N ALA A 195 -2.62 -24.24 10.66
CA ALA A 195 -2.52 -25.68 10.51
C ALA A 195 -1.06 -26.11 10.27
N PHE A 196 -0.32 -25.38 9.45
CA PHE A 196 1.12 -25.61 9.27
C PHE A 196 1.89 -25.38 10.58
N LEU A 197 1.52 -24.35 11.36
CA LEU A 197 2.09 -24.08 12.68
C LEU A 197 1.83 -25.20 13.68
N LEU A 198 0.65 -25.84 13.62
CA LEU A 198 0.25 -26.88 14.58
C LEU A 198 0.76 -28.28 14.20
N PHE A 199 0.92 -28.57 12.92
CA PHE A 199 1.24 -29.90 12.39
C PHE A 199 2.52 -29.96 11.57
N GLY A 200 3.13 -28.80 11.28
CA GLY A 200 4.37 -28.69 10.53
C GLY A 200 5.62 -28.83 11.40
N ASP A 201 6.77 -28.67 10.76
CA ASP A 201 8.06 -28.77 11.44
C ASP A 201 8.36 -27.48 12.22
N TYR A 202 8.42 -27.59 13.55
CA TYR A 202 8.59 -26.46 14.47
C TYR A 202 10.01 -25.87 14.48
N GLU A 203 11.02 -26.55 13.93
CA GLU A 203 12.39 -26.04 13.91
C GLU A 203 12.49 -24.71 13.13
N LEU A 204 11.68 -24.55 12.09
CA LEU A 204 11.60 -23.30 11.31
C LEU A 204 11.07 -22.11 12.10
N ILE A 205 10.25 -22.34 13.14
CA ILE A 205 9.57 -21.27 13.89
C ILE A 205 10.34 -20.91 15.16
N ASN A 206 10.87 -21.92 15.85
CA ASN A 206 11.68 -21.70 17.06
C ASN A 206 12.97 -20.91 16.77
N ASN A 207 13.44 -20.97 15.52
CA ASN A 207 14.61 -20.23 15.06
C ASN A 207 14.25 -18.94 14.30
N PHE A 208 12.94 -18.55 14.27
CA PHE A 208 12.53 -17.33 13.58
C PHE A 208 12.99 -16.09 14.35
N ASN A 209 14.07 -15.51 13.89
CA ASN A 209 14.58 -14.23 14.36
C ASN A 209 14.45 -13.22 13.22
N ILE A 210 13.93 -12.04 13.52
CA ILE A 210 13.82 -10.93 12.55
C ILE A 210 15.21 -10.62 11.95
N GLY A 211 16.29 -10.76 12.73
CA GLY A 211 17.66 -10.64 12.26
C GLY A 211 17.97 -11.56 11.07
N LEU A 212 17.44 -12.79 11.06
CA LEU A 212 17.65 -13.73 9.94
C LEU A 212 17.05 -13.20 8.62
N ILE A 213 15.93 -12.46 8.68
CA ILE A 213 15.35 -11.83 7.48
C ILE A 213 16.29 -10.76 6.94
N PHE A 214 16.83 -9.91 7.80
CA PHE A 214 17.78 -8.87 7.39
C PHE A 214 19.08 -9.46 6.86
N ASP A 215 19.61 -10.50 7.50
CA ASP A 215 20.79 -11.21 7.03
C ASP A 215 20.53 -11.88 5.68
N TRP A 216 19.36 -12.50 5.50
CA TRP A 216 18.95 -13.04 4.21
C TRP A 216 18.86 -11.94 3.14
N MET A 217 18.22 -10.82 3.44
CA MET A 217 18.13 -9.67 2.52
C MET A 217 19.50 -9.12 2.16
N LYS A 218 20.40 -9.03 3.14
CA LYS A 218 21.79 -8.56 2.93
C LYS A 218 22.58 -9.52 2.03
N ASN A 219 22.38 -10.81 2.19
CA ASN A 219 23.06 -11.85 1.40
C ASN A 219 22.48 -11.98 -0.03
N HIS A 220 21.22 -11.54 -0.27
CA HIS A 220 20.51 -11.67 -1.55
C HIS A 220 20.18 -10.29 -2.17
N GLN A 221 21.04 -9.30 -1.96
CA GLN A 221 20.84 -7.95 -2.48
C GLN A 221 20.69 -7.89 -4.01
N THR A 222 21.45 -8.72 -4.73
CA THR A 222 21.39 -8.76 -6.20
C THR A 222 20.04 -9.24 -6.68
N GLU A 223 19.50 -10.30 -6.07
CA GLU A 223 18.19 -10.85 -6.40
C GLU A 223 17.07 -9.89 -6.03
N LEU A 224 17.16 -9.23 -4.87
CA LEU A 224 16.20 -8.21 -4.43
C LEU A 224 16.19 -7.01 -5.38
N THR A 225 17.36 -6.54 -5.80
CA THR A 225 17.47 -5.46 -6.78
C THR A 225 16.84 -5.85 -8.12
N PHE A 226 17.10 -7.07 -8.58
CA PHE A 226 16.48 -7.60 -9.80
C PHE A 226 14.95 -7.67 -9.69
N VAL A 227 14.43 -8.18 -8.57
CA VAL A 227 12.98 -8.22 -8.29
C VAL A 227 12.40 -6.80 -8.21
N SER A 228 13.10 -5.86 -7.58
CA SER A 228 12.65 -4.47 -7.48
C SER A 228 12.56 -3.77 -8.84
N ILE A 229 13.45 -4.09 -9.78
CA ILE A 229 13.43 -3.54 -11.14
C ILE A 229 12.34 -4.21 -12.00
N LEU A 230 12.16 -5.53 -11.87
CA LEU A 230 11.25 -6.29 -12.71
C LEU A 230 9.79 -6.19 -12.24
N SER A 231 9.57 -6.11 -10.93
CA SER A 231 8.22 -6.12 -10.33
C SER A 231 7.30 -4.98 -10.83
N PRO A 232 7.76 -3.71 -11.03
CA PRO A 232 6.90 -2.68 -11.58
C PRO A 232 6.39 -3.00 -13.00
N ILE A 233 7.21 -3.66 -13.81
CA ILE A 233 6.86 -4.03 -15.18
C ILE A 233 5.80 -5.14 -15.15
N VAL A 234 6.04 -6.20 -14.36
CA VAL A 234 5.12 -7.34 -14.25
C VAL A 234 3.77 -6.89 -13.70
N ILE A 235 3.78 -6.12 -12.60
CA ILE A 235 2.55 -5.62 -11.97
C ILE A 235 1.85 -4.59 -12.85
N GLY A 236 2.59 -3.75 -13.59
CA GLY A 236 2.01 -2.84 -14.58
C GLY A 236 1.27 -3.56 -15.69
N VAL A 237 1.83 -4.64 -16.23
CA VAL A 237 1.18 -5.50 -17.24
C VAL A 237 -0.05 -6.18 -16.64
N GLU A 238 0.05 -6.74 -15.44
CA GLU A 238 -1.05 -7.40 -14.73
C GLU A 238 -2.19 -6.41 -14.45
N TYR A 239 -1.87 -5.21 -13.99
CA TYR A 239 -2.85 -4.14 -13.75
C TYR A 239 -3.58 -3.72 -15.03
N TYR A 240 -2.87 -3.64 -16.15
CA TYR A 240 -3.47 -3.37 -17.46
C TYR A 240 -4.37 -4.51 -17.96
N LEU A 241 -3.95 -5.77 -17.79
CA LEU A 241 -4.77 -6.92 -18.13
C LEU A 241 -6.05 -6.98 -17.28
N SER A 242 -5.93 -6.66 -15.99
CA SER A 242 -7.08 -6.52 -15.10
C SER A 242 -8.06 -5.43 -15.57
N TYR A 243 -7.55 -4.29 -16.02
CA TYR A 243 -8.39 -3.24 -16.63
C TYR A 243 -9.16 -3.75 -17.86
N LEU A 244 -8.51 -4.47 -18.76
CA LEU A 244 -9.16 -5.05 -19.95
C LEU A 244 -10.24 -6.07 -19.55
N LEU A 245 -9.94 -6.96 -18.61
CA LEU A 245 -10.88 -7.94 -18.07
C LEU A 245 -12.10 -7.24 -17.44
N THR A 246 -11.85 -6.24 -16.63
CA THR A 246 -12.89 -5.46 -15.95
C THR A 246 -13.80 -4.74 -16.95
N SER A 247 -13.23 -4.15 -17.99
CA SER A 247 -13.98 -3.48 -19.07
C SER A 247 -14.84 -4.46 -19.85
N TRP A 248 -14.33 -5.66 -20.12
CA TRP A 248 -15.09 -6.71 -20.79
C TRP A 248 -16.25 -7.23 -19.93
N ILE A 249 -16.02 -7.49 -18.61
CA ILE A 249 -17.07 -7.90 -17.67
C ILE A 249 -18.16 -6.83 -17.59
N TYR A 250 -17.75 -5.56 -17.49
CA TYR A 250 -18.67 -4.43 -17.41
C TYR A 250 -19.56 -4.33 -18.64
N ALA A 251 -18.98 -4.45 -19.82
CA ALA A 251 -19.72 -4.42 -21.09
C ALA A 251 -20.76 -5.56 -21.18
N LYS A 252 -20.42 -6.78 -20.78
CA LYS A 252 -21.35 -7.93 -20.79
C LYS A 252 -22.50 -7.77 -19.79
N LYS A 253 -22.23 -7.26 -18.60
CA LYS A 253 -23.24 -7.10 -17.55
C LYS A 253 -24.29 -6.05 -17.90
N GLU A 254 -23.94 -5.02 -18.67
CA GLU A 254 -24.92 -4.03 -19.14
C GLU A 254 -25.86 -4.59 -20.21
N VAL A 255 -25.39 -5.48 -21.08
CA VAL A 255 -26.23 -6.12 -22.09
C VAL A 255 -27.32 -6.94 -21.41
N SER A 256 -26.99 -7.68 -20.34
CA SER A 256 -27.96 -8.52 -19.60
C SER A 256 -28.97 -7.74 -18.75
N ILE A 257 -28.80 -6.45 -18.54
CA ILE A 257 -29.75 -5.60 -17.79
C ILE A 257 -30.79 -4.98 -18.76
N ASN A 258 -30.45 -4.90 -20.04
CA ASN A 258 -31.29 -4.32 -21.09
C ASN A 258 -32.10 -5.37 -21.86
N GLU A 259 -31.92 -6.65 -21.59
CA GLU A 259 -32.78 -7.76 -21.99
C GLU A 259 -33.78 -8.09 -20.86
#